data_aa3aefbd6f4d4d418ff260d2e90c24d8
#
_entry.id   aa3aefbd6f4d4d418ff260d2e90c24d8
#
_cell.length_a   1.000
_cell.length_b   1.000
_cell.length_c   1.000
_cell.angle_alpha   90.00
_cell.angle_beta   90.00
_cell.angle_gamma   90.00
#
_symmetry.space_group_name_H-M   'P 1'
#
loop_
_entity.id
_entity.type
_entity.pdbx_description
1 polymer ?
#
loop_
_entity_poly.entity_id
_entity_poly.type
_entity_poly.pdbx_seq_one_letter_code
_entity_poly.pdbx_strand_id
1 'polypeptide(L)'
;MVDGAPRAQGEAVKITYVGHATLLLEMAGVRILTDPNFEPKLGRFLARVAAPGVAIDALPALDALLLTHAHADHLSFKSLDRLPRNIPLYAPPAVAQWLVRKGYRHATPIDDGEHVTIGQALRVHTGRATHKGNRYGFDRWRSATNMYLLESNEESAFFAGDTALTPSTHHLVERVLWAQQRQLDIALLPIGYAPAWKPGFRRGHLTGDDALALFKTLRARAMLPYHWGTFRHVTASAHDAIDRLRASLVLHDAREHVHVIEPGESLTLGPEARR
;
A
#
# COMPACT_ATOMS: atom_id res chain seq x y z
N MET A 1 -30.92 -11.39 1.99
CA MET A 1 -30.07 -12.58 2.02
C MET A 1 -29.11 -12.41 0.87
N VAL A 2 -27.88 -12.04 1.14
CA VAL A 2 -26.83 -11.84 0.13
C VAL A 2 -26.04 -13.16 0.10
N ASP A 3 -26.07 -13.79 -1.07
CA ASP A 3 -25.44 -15.08 -1.35
C ASP A 3 -23.96 -15.06 -1.01
N GLY A 4 -23.60 -15.63 0.12
CA GLY A 4 -22.23 -15.90 0.52
C GLY A 4 -21.82 -17.31 0.06
N ALA A 5 -21.50 -17.45 -1.23
CA ALA A 5 -20.81 -18.67 -1.67
C ALA A 5 -19.52 -18.84 -0.87
N PRO A 6 -19.19 -20.05 -0.36
CA PRO A 6 -17.94 -20.31 0.33
C PRO A 6 -16.79 -20.03 -0.62
N ARG A 7 -15.91 -19.09 -0.23
CA ARG A 7 -14.68 -18.77 -0.99
C ARG A 7 -13.74 -19.98 -0.89
N ALA A 8 -13.24 -20.45 -2.01
CA ALA A 8 -12.33 -21.59 -2.07
C ALA A 8 -11.01 -21.27 -1.34
N GLN A 9 -10.57 -22.18 -0.46
CA GLN A 9 -9.24 -22.16 0.14
C GLN A 9 -8.22 -22.48 -0.97
N GLY A 10 -7.19 -21.64 -1.14
CA GLY A 10 -6.13 -21.81 -2.14
C GLY A 10 -6.17 -20.80 -3.28
N GLU A 11 -6.90 -19.67 -3.13
CA GLU A 11 -6.91 -18.62 -4.13
C GLU A 11 -5.60 -17.81 -4.09
N ALA A 12 -5.09 -17.51 -5.28
CA ALA A 12 -3.90 -16.70 -5.53
C ALA A 12 -4.03 -15.29 -4.94
N VAL A 13 -2.91 -14.68 -4.56
CA VAL A 13 -2.87 -13.24 -4.23
C VAL A 13 -3.33 -12.46 -5.45
N LYS A 14 -4.43 -11.73 -5.33
CA LYS A 14 -4.90 -10.82 -6.36
C LYS A 14 -4.83 -9.39 -5.86
N ILE A 15 -4.23 -8.53 -6.68
CA ILE A 15 -4.03 -7.12 -6.40
C ILE A 15 -4.62 -6.32 -7.54
N THR A 16 -5.60 -5.47 -7.25
CA THR A 16 -6.14 -4.52 -8.23
C THR A 16 -5.59 -3.13 -7.92
N TYR A 17 -4.95 -2.50 -8.88
CA TYR A 17 -4.44 -1.14 -8.76
C TYR A 17 -5.59 -0.14 -8.98
N VAL A 18 -6.11 0.45 -7.91
CA VAL A 18 -7.17 1.46 -7.99
C VAL A 18 -6.58 2.83 -8.36
N GLY A 19 -5.37 3.10 -7.87
CA GLY A 19 -4.62 4.31 -8.20
C GLY A 19 -3.95 4.93 -6.97
N HIS A 20 -2.78 5.52 -7.16
CA HIS A 20 -1.91 6.05 -6.12
C HIS A 20 -1.52 4.96 -5.11
N ALA A 21 -1.86 5.12 -3.84
CA ALA A 21 -1.66 4.11 -2.79
C ALA A 21 -2.93 3.31 -2.46
N THR A 22 -3.99 3.49 -3.24
CA THR A 22 -5.22 2.71 -3.11
C THR A 22 -5.11 1.43 -3.91
N LEU A 23 -4.97 0.31 -3.21
CA LEU A 23 -4.91 -1.04 -3.76
C LEU A 23 -6.05 -1.87 -3.16
N LEU A 24 -6.74 -2.67 -3.96
CA LEU A 24 -7.63 -3.71 -3.48
C LEU A 24 -6.84 -5.03 -3.46
N LEU A 25 -6.62 -5.57 -2.26
CA LEU A 25 -5.91 -6.82 -2.01
C LEU A 25 -6.92 -7.91 -1.71
N GLU A 26 -6.87 -9.02 -2.44
CA GLU A 26 -7.68 -10.21 -2.22
C GLU A 26 -6.73 -11.37 -1.91
N MET A 27 -6.74 -11.82 -0.65
CA MET A 27 -5.82 -12.83 -0.12
C MET A 27 -6.54 -13.70 0.93
N ALA A 28 -6.30 -15.00 0.91
CA ALA A 28 -6.86 -15.95 1.89
C ALA A 28 -8.38 -15.77 2.13
N GLY A 29 -9.12 -15.45 1.06
CA GLY A 29 -10.56 -15.18 1.11
C GLY A 29 -10.96 -13.82 1.72
N VAL A 30 -9.99 -12.93 2.03
CA VAL A 30 -10.19 -11.60 2.64
C VAL A 30 -9.96 -10.51 1.60
N ARG A 31 -10.75 -9.43 1.65
CA ARG A 31 -10.62 -8.24 0.81
C ARG A 31 -10.26 -7.02 1.63
N ILE A 32 -9.12 -6.45 1.34
CA ILE A 32 -8.59 -5.27 2.03
C ILE A 32 -8.40 -4.13 1.04
N LEU A 33 -8.81 -2.93 1.42
CA LEU A 33 -8.53 -1.71 0.67
C LEU A 33 -7.49 -0.89 1.44
N THR A 34 -6.38 -0.55 0.77
CA THR A 34 -5.32 0.29 1.34
C THR A 34 -5.55 1.75 1.01
N ASP A 35 -5.20 2.65 1.91
CA ASP A 35 -5.13 4.12 1.75
C ASP A 35 -6.22 4.69 0.82
N PRO A 36 -7.54 4.57 1.17
CA PRO A 36 -8.63 4.89 0.25
C PRO A 36 -8.66 6.37 -0.12
N ASN A 37 -8.29 6.68 -1.36
CA ASN A 37 -8.37 8.02 -1.92
C ASN A 37 -8.97 8.01 -3.33
N PHE A 38 -10.20 8.47 -3.45
CA PHE A 38 -10.97 8.59 -4.69
C PHE A 38 -11.20 10.04 -5.11
N GLU A 39 -10.49 10.99 -4.46
CA GLU A 39 -10.68 12.42 -4.69
C GLU A 39 -10.19 12.83 -6.08
N PRO A 40 -10.91 13.74 -6.76
CA PRO A 40 -10.50 14.28 -8.06
C PRO A 40 -9.32 15.25 -7.94
N LYS A 41 -8.96 15.66 -6.72
CA LYS A 41 -7.83 16.57 -6.45
C LYS A 41 -7.37 16.47 -5.00
N LEU A 42 -6.09 16.74 -4.76
CA LEU A 42 -5.52 16.91 -3.44
C LEU A 42 -5.41 18.40 -3.12
N GLY A 43 -6.12 18.84 -2.07
CA GLY A 43 -6.19 20.25 -1.72
C GLY A 43 -6.73 21.10 -2.86
N ARG A 44 -6.08 22.27 -3.11
CA ARG A 44 -6.51 23.23 -4.14
C ARG A 44 -5.75 23.08 -5.46
N PHE A 45 -4.58 22.44 -5.47
CA PHE A 45 -3.60 22.59 -6.55
C PHE A 45 -3.21 21.31 -7.28
N LEU A 46 -3.35 20.14 -6.67
CA LEU A 46 -2.93 18.88 -7.28
C LEU A 46 -4.15 18.14 -7.84
N ALA A 47 -4.33 18.25 -9.14
CA ALA A 47 -5.39 17.54 -9.83
C ALA A 47 -5.06 16.05 -10.00
N ARG A 48 -6.07 15.19 -9.86
CA ARG A 48 -6.00 13.81 -10.31
C ARG A 48 -6.04 13.80 -11.84
N VAL A 49 -5.11 13.11 -12.47
CA VAL A 49 -4.99 13.03 -13.93
C VAL A 49 -5.50 11.72 -14.50
N ALA A 50 -5.56 10.67 -13.69
CA ALA A 50 -6.17 9.39 -14.03
C ALA A 50 -7.35 9.12 -13.08
N ALA A 51 -8.51 8.76 -13.62
CA ALA A 51 -9.64 8.32 -12.79
C ALA A 51 -9.24 7.11 -11.94
N PRO A 52 -9.88 6.89 -10.77
CA PRO A 52 -9.71 5.62 -10.06
C PRO A 52 -10.09 4.46 -10.98
N GLY A 53 -9.22 3.45 -11.06
CA GLY A 53 -9.41 2.30 -11.93
C GLY A 53 -10.62 1.43 -11.57
N VAL A 54 -11.07 1.54 -10.31
CA VAL A 54 -12.34 0.99 -9.83
C VAL A 54 -13.12 2.12 -9.18
N ALA A 55 -14.37 2.32 -9.58
CA ALA A 55 -15.23 3.30 -8.92
C ALA A 55 -15.53 2.86 -7.48
N ILE A 56 -15.59 3.81 -6.54
CA ILE A 56 -15.79 3.47 -5.12
C ILE A 56 -17.09 2.70 -4.89
N ASP A 57 -18.15 3.01 -5.68
CA ASP A 57 -19.45 2.34 -5.59
C ASP A 57 -19.48 0.98 -6.30
N ALA A 58 -18.40 0.64 -7.05
CA ALA A 58 -18.21 -0.66 -7.68
C ALA A 58 -17.25 -1.57 -6.91
N LEU A 59 -16.74 -1.12 -5.74
CA LEU A 59 -15.92 -1.95 -4.90
C LEU A 59 -16.72 -3.15 -4.36
N PRO A 60 -16.10 -4.34 -4.29
CA PRO A 60 -16.74 -5.47 -3.62
C PRO A 60 -16.88 -5.22 -2.11
N ALA A 61 -17.64 -6.07 -1.42
CA ALA A 61 -17.67 -6.04 0.04
C ALA A 61 -16.24 -6.19 0.60
N LEU A 62 -15.85 -5.26 1.48
CA LEU A 62 -14.52 -5.20 2.08
C LEU A 62 -14.55 -5.75 3.51
N ASP A 63 -13.52 -6.48 3.88
CA ASP A 63 -13.34 -7.04 5.23
C ASP A 63 -12.54 -6.09 6.13
N ALA A 64 -11.66 -5.24 5.56
CA ALA A 64 -10.93 -4.22 6.30
C ALA A 64 -10.41 -3.08 5.42
N LEU A 65 -10.06 -1.96 6.08
CA LEU A 65 -9.28 -0.85 5.53
C LEU A 65 -7.94 -0.77 6.25
N LEU A 66 -6.84 -0.58 5.52
CA LEU A 66 -5.52 -0.29 6.09
C LEU A 66 -5.12 1.13 5.71
N LEU A 67 -4.77 1.94 6.70
CA LEU A 67 -4.21 3.29 6.51
C LEU A 67 -2.76 3.33 6.96
N THR A 68 -1.87 3.78 6.08
CA THR A 68 -0.45 3.87 6.38
C THR A 68 -0.10 5.10 7.19
N HIS A 69 -0.66 6.26 6.85
CA HIS A 69 -0.38 7.54 7.53
C HIS A 69 -1.43 8.63 7.21
N ALA A 70 -1.21 9.85 7.72
CA ALA A 70 -2.22 10.91 7.67
C ALA A 70 -2.13 11.84 6.44
N HIS A 71 -1.21 11.68 5.49
CA HIS A 71 -1.15 12.55 4.30
C HIS A 71 -2.45 12.53 3.51
N ALA A 72 -2.73 13.65 2.81
CA ALA A 72 -4.01 13.84 2.13
C ALA A 72 -4.23 12.92 0.92
N ASP A 73 -3.16 12.45 0.32
CA ASP A 73 -3.14 11.50 -0.79
C ASP A 73 -3.37 10.04 -0.35
N HIS A 74 -3.19 9.73 0.94
CA HIS A 74 -3.46 8.43 1.55
C HIS A 74 -4.76 8.42 2.36
N LEU A 75 -5.00 9.43 3.18
CA LEU A 75 -6.20 9.55 4.01
C LEU A 75 -7.16 10.61 3.46
N SER A 76 -8.20 10.19 2.77
CA SER A 76 -9.30 11.05 2.34
C SER A 76 -10.54 10.80 3.19
N PHE A 77 -10.97 11.82 3.95
CA PHE A 77 -12.23 11.77 4.70
C PHE A 77 -13.43 11.60 3.79
N LYS A 78 -13.45 12.27 2.63
CA LYS A 78 -14.56 12.15 1.68
C LYS A 78 -14.66 10.77 1.06
N SER A 79 -13.52 10.09 0.86
CA SER A 79 -13.52 8.70 0.42
C SER A 79 -14.03 7.78 1.53
N LEU A 80 -13.56 7.97 2.76
CA LEU A 80 -14.03 7.20 3.92
C LEU A 80 -15.53 7.40 4.18
N ASP A 81 -16.08 8.61 3.94
CA ASP A 81 -17.51 8.90 4.13
C ASP A 81 -18.42 8.17 3.14
N ARG A 82 -17.87 7.74 1.99
CA ARG A 82 -18.61 6.95 0.99
C ARG A 82 -18.50 5.44 1.22
N LEU A 83 -17.59 5.00 2.05
CA LEU A 83 -17.44 3.59 2.42
C LEU A 83 -18.36 3.24 3.60
N PRO A 84 -18.84 1.99 3.70
CA PRO A 84 -19.62 1.54 4.86
C PRO A 84 -18.88 1.77 6.17
N ARG A 85 -19.55 2.43 7.12
CA ARG A 85 -18.96 2.84 8.41
C ARG A 85 -18.64 1.69 9.36
N ASN A 86 -19.11 0.49 9.07
CA ASN A 86 -18.88 -0.72 9.87
C ASN A 86 -17.66 -1.53 9.43
N ILE A 87 -16.97 -1.15 8.35
CA ILE A 87 -15.74 -1.82 7.94
C ILE A 87 -14.64 -1.53 8.98
N PRO A 88 -13.99 -2.56 9.57
CA PRO A 88 -12.82 -2.38 10.42
C PRO A 88 -11.74 -1.55 9.71
N LEU A 89 -11.19 -0.54 10.40
CA LEU A 89 -10.16 0.32 9.87
C LEU A 89 -8.96 0.30 10.81
N TYR A 90 -7.81 -0.10 10.29
CA TYR A 90 -6.56 -0.18 11.05
C TYR A 90 -5.62 0.94 10.61
N ALA A 91 -5.03 1.63 11.59
CA ALA A 91 -4.16 2.78 11.35
C ALA A 91 -3.12 2.94 12.46
N PRO A 92 -2.03 3.71 12.22
CA PRO A 92 -1.11 4.09 13.30
C PRO A 92 -1.86 4.71 14.48
N PRO A 93 -1.43 4.50 15.74
CA PRO A 93 -2.21 4.87 16.94
C PRO A 93 -2.70 6.32 16.95
N ALA A 94 -1.84 7.28 16.63
CA ALA A 94 -2.23 8.70 16.64
C ALA A 94 -3.24 9.05 15.51
N VAL A 95 -3.20 8.32 14.38
CA VAL A 95 -4.15 8.48 13.27
C VAL A 95 -5.48 7.84 13.65
N ALA A 96 -5.48 6.62 14.18
CA ALA A 96 -6.69 5.92 14.63
C ALA A 96 -7.44 6.74 15.69
N GLN A 97 -6.75 7.26 16.70
CA GLN A 97 -7.33 8.14 17.71
C GLN A 97 -7.95 9.41 17.11
N TRP A 98 -7.30 9.98 16.09
CA TRP A 98 -7.86 11.13 15.39
C TRP A 98 -9.12 10.78 14.62
N LEU A 99 -9.13 9.63 13.92
CA LEU A 99 -10.28 9.12 13.19
C LEU A 99 -11.47 8.86 14.13
N VAL A 100 -11.24 8.25 15.29
CA VAL A 100 -12.30 8.04 16.31
C VAL A 100 -12.93 9.38 16.73
N ARG A 101 -12.11 10.40 16.99
CA ARG A 101 -12.60 11.76 17.32
C ARG A 101 -13.37 12.41 16.16
N LYS A 102 -13.14 11.97 14.91
CA LYS A 102 -13.87 12.41 13.71
C LYS A 102 -15.14 11.56 13.42
N GLY A 103 -15.45 10.61 14.29
CA GLY A 103 -16.66 9.78 14.18
C GLY A 103 -16.45 8.41 13.51
N TYR A 104 -15.21 8.05 13.12
CA TYR A 104 -14.89 6.73 12.57
C TYR A 104 -14.61 5.76 13.73
N ARG A 105 -15.70 5.31 14.39
CA ARG A 105 -15.62 4.53 15.64
C ARG A 105 -14.96 3.16 15.50
N HIS A 106 -14.89 2.62 14.28
CA HIS A 106 -14.23 1.35 13.95
C HIS A 106 -12.75 1.50 13.60
N ALA A 107 -12.18 2.71 13.76
CA ALA A 107 -10.75 2.91 13.61
C ALA A 107 -10.01 2.33 14.83
N THR A 108 -9.22 1.30 14.57
CA THR A 108 -8.46 0.55 15.55
C THR A 108 -6.98 0.88 15.41
N PRO A 109 -6.31 1.26 16.51
CA PRO A 109 -4.86 1.46 16.47
C PRO A 109 -4.14 0.13 16.26
N ILE A 110 -3.07 0.17 15.45
CA ILE A 110 -2.10 -0.92 15.33
C ILE A 110 -0.70 -0.29 15.24
N ASP A 111 0.15 -0.61 16.20
CA ASP A 111 1.49 -0.03 16.31
C ASP A 111 2.57 -0.99 15.79
N ASP A 112 3.79 -0.49 15.69
CA ASP A 112 4.98 -1.26 15.30
C ASP A 112 5.13 -2.51 16.17
N GLY A 113 5.33 -3.64 15.51
CA GLY A 113 5.47 -4.94 16.18
C GLY A 113 4.16 -5.67 16.48
N GLU A 114 3.02 -4.99 16.36
CA GLU A 114 1.72 -5.61 16.55
C GLU A 114 1.21 -6.29 15.27
N HIS A 115 0.19 -7.12 15.42
CA HIS A 115 -0.55 -7.73 14.32
C HIS A 115 -2.03 -7.87 14.65
N VAL A 116 -2.85 -7.98 13.62
CA VAL A 116 -4.27 -8.31 13.71
C VAL A 116 -4.58 -9.46 12.77
N THR A 117 -5.59 -10.27 13.12
CA THR A 117 -6.12 -11.30 12.24
C THR A 117 -7.41 -10.82 11.62
N ILE A 118 -7.52 -10.89 10.29
CA ILE A 118 -8.71 -10.54 9.53
C ILE A 118 -9.26 -11.80 8.88
N GLY A 119 -10.55 -12.04 9.02
CA GLY A 119 -11.14 -13.31 8.62
C GLY A 119 -10.62 -14.47 9.49
N GLN A 120 -10.38 -15.63 8.88
CA GLN A 120 -9.96 -16.83 9.59
C GLN A 120 -8.45 -17.06 9.59
N ALA A 121 -7.73 -16.55 8.57
CA ALA A 121 -6.36 -16.97 8.31
C ALA A 121 -5.39 -15.83 7.93
N LEU A 122 -5.86 -14.63 7.59
CA LEU A 122 -5.00 -13.55 7.18
C LEU A 122 -4.50 -12.76 8.38
N ARG A 123 -3.20 -12.76 8.62
CA ARG A 123 -2.53 -11.92 9.61
C ARG A 123 -1.95 -10.69 8.94
N VAL A 124 -2.18 -9.53 9.53
CA VAL A 124 -1.62 -8.24 9.11
C VAL A 124 -0.68 -7.75 10.19
N HIS A 125 0.60 -7.88 9.94
CA HIS A 125 1.68 -7.41 10.82
C HIS A 125 2.06 -5.98 10.47
N THR A 126 2.52 -5.23 11.46
CA THR A 126 2.85 -3.82 11.32
C THR A 126 4.33 -3.58 11.60
N GLY A 127 4.92 -2.72 10.81
CA GLY A 127 6.25 -2.16 11.00
C GLY A 127 6.23 -0.65 10.78
N ARG A 128 7.14 0.07 11.41
CA ARG A 128 7.24 1.51 11.25
C ARG A 128 7.90 1.88 9.93
N ALA A 129 7.24 2.73 9.14
CA ALA A 129 7.80 3.28 7.92
C ALA A 129 8.78 4.44 8.21
N THR A 130 9.82 4.58 7.39
CA THR A 130 10.71 5.74 7.42
C THR A 130 10.13 6.87 6.60
N HIS A 131 9.16 7.56 7.18
CA HIS A 131 8.42 8.63 6.55
C HIS A 131 7.94 9.66 7.59
N LYS A 132 7.64 10.88 7.15
CA LYS A 132 7.04 11.91 7.99
C LYS A 132 5.55 12.02 7.67
N GLY A 133 4.71 11.32 8.41
CA GLY A 133 3.27 11.23 8.17
C GLY A 133 2.44 12.43 8.62
N ASN A 134 3.07 13.61 8.84
CA ASN A 134 2.39 14.80 9.34
C ASN A 134 1.45 15.44 8.30
N ARG A 135 0.28 15.91 8.76
CA ARG A 135 -0.72 16.59 7.94
C ARG A 135 -0.91 18.03 8.41
N TYR A 136 -1.21 18.94 7.48
CA TYR A 136 -1.44 20.38 7.72
C TYR A 136 -0.25 21.10 8.38
N GLY A 137 0.98 20.62 8.21
CA GLY A 137 2.16 21.19 8.79
C GLY A 137 2.33 20.96 10.31
N PHE A 138 1.41 20.25 10.95
CA PHE A 138 1.51 19.91 12.38
C PHE A 138 2.33 18.65 12.61
N ASP A 139 3.22 18.65 13.60
CA ASP A 139 4.05 17.50 13.97
C ASP A 139 3.29 16.34 14.64
N ARG A 140 2.00 16.53 14.93
CA ARG A 140 1.17 15.60 15.69
C ARG A 140 1.15 14.16 15.17
N TRP A 141 1.26 13.97 13.86
CA TRP A 141 1.24 12.64 13.21
C TRP A 141 2.57 12.30 12.56
N ARG A 142 3.62 13.04 12.86
CA ARG A 142 4.91 12.96 12.17
C ARG A 142 5.52 11.57 12.17
N SER A 143 5.44 10.84 13.28
CA SER A 143 5.95 9.47 13.43
C SER A 143 4.86 8.40 13.32
N ALA A 144 3.63 8.80 13.00
CA ALA A 144 2.50 7.88 12.87
C ALA A 144 2.43 7.33 11.44
N THR A 145 3.34 6.39 11.12
CA THR A 145 3.53 5.82 9.79
C THR A 145 3.74 4.32 9.88
N ASN A 146 2.94 3.55 9.16
CA ASN A 146 3.01 2.09 9.14
C ASN A 146 3.37 1.56 7.75
N MET A 147 4.11 0.47 7.73
CA MET A 147 4.18 -0.54 6.68
C MET A 147 3.39 -1.75 7.15
N TYR A 148 2.85 -2.53 6.23
CA TYR A 148 2.08 -3.73 6.54
C TYR A 148 2.65 -4.95 5.82
N LEU A 149 2.73 -6.06 6.54
CA LEU A 149 2.98 -7.37 5.97
C LEU A 149 1.75 -8.24 6.21
N LEU A 150 1.09 -8.59 5.11
CA LEU A 150 -0.06 -9.48 5.11
C LEU A 150 0.45 -10.90 4.85
N GLU A 151 0.07 -11.84 5.70
CA GLU A 151 0.47 -13.23 5.50
C GLU A 151 -0.61 -14.22 5.92
N SER A 152 -0.71 -15.28 5.16
CA SER A 152 -1.40 -16.52 5.51
C SER A 152 -0.38 -17.67 5.53
N ASN A 153 -0.82 -18.89 5.70
CA ASN A 153 0.08 -20.04 5.63
C ASN A 153 0.72 -20.19 4.22
N GLU A 154 0.03 -19.74 3.19
CA GLU A 154 0.44 -19.96 1.79
C GLU A 154 0.88 -18.68 1.08
N GLU A 155 0.48 -17.50 1.56
CA GLU A 155 0.57 -16.24 0.82
C GLU A 155 1.18 -15.14 1.68
N SER A 156 1.90 -14.21 1.02
CA SER A 156 2.46 -13.05 1.69
C SER A 156 2.57 -11.84 0.75
N ALA A 157 2.18 -10.67 1.25
CA ALA A 157 2.29 -9.40 0.54
C ALA A 157 2.81 -8.31 1.48
N PHE A 158 3.85 -7.60 1.07
CA PHE A 158 4.38 -6.45 1.80
C PHE A 158 3.89 -5.16 1.16
N PHE A 159 3.13 -4.36 1.89
CA PHE A 159 2.67 -3.03 1.49
C PHE A 159 3.46 -1.97 2.24
N ALA A 160 4.34 -1.28 1.54
CA ALA A 160 5.32 -0.38 2.15
C ALA A 160 4.72 0.95 2.64
N GLY A 161 3.51 1.35 2.17
CA GLY A 161 3.07 2.73 2.35
C GLY A 161 4.08 3.69 1.72
N ASP A 162 4.20 4.90 2.27
CA ASP A 162 5.33 5.77 1.94
C ASP A 162 6.50 5.49 2.88
N THR A 163 7.67 5.25 2.32
CA THR A 163 8.89 4.97 3.08
C THR A 163 10.14 5.34 2.30
N ALA A 164 11.27 5.44 2.97
CA ALA A 164 12.60 5.52 2.35
C ALA A 164 13.32 4.18 2.45
N LEU A 165 14.32 3.98 1.60
CA LEU A 165 15.23 2.85 1.71
C LEU A 165 16.17 3.07 2.91
N THR A 166 15.97 2.30 3.97
CA THR A 166 16.79 2.31 5.18
C THR A 166 17.06 0.90 5.66
N PRO A 167 18.06 0.68 6.52
CA PRO A 167 18.33 -0.65 7.08
C PRO A 167 17.13 -1.29 7.79
N SER A 168 16.21 -0.47 8.35
CA SER A 168 15.03 -0.98 9.06
C SER A 168 13.86 -1.35 8.15
N THR A 169 13.88 -0.97 6.86
CA THR A 169 12.72 -1.17 5.98
C THR A 169 12.40 -2.65 5.72
N HIS A 170 13.40 -3.54 5.82
CA HIS A 170 13.19 -4.99 5.65
C HIS A 170 12.92 -5.74 6.97
N HIS A 171 13.12 -5.12 8.14
CA HIS A 171 13.01 -5.81 9.43
C HIS A 171 11.66 -6.48 9.67
N LEU A 172 10.57 -5.90 9.13
CA LEU A 172 9.24 -6.52 9.26
C LEU A 172 9.19 -7.88 8.56
N VAL A 173 9.70 -7.96 7.33
CA VAL A 173 9.75 -9.21 6.55
C VAL A 173 10.72 -10.21 7.19
N GLU A 174 11.87 -9.72 7.65
CA GLU A 174 12.86 -10.53 8.36
C GLU A 174 12.27 -11.20 9.60
N ARG A 175 11.65 -10.41 10.46
CA ARG A 175 11.05 -10.88 11.72
C ARG A 175 9.92 -11.89 11.51
N VAL A 176 9.10 -11.70 10.48
CA VAL A 176 7.88 -12.49 10.28
C VAL A 176 8.11 -13.67 9.34
N LEU A 177 8.73 -13.45 8.17
CA LEU A 177 8.85 -14.49 7.15
C LEU A 177 10.19 -15.22 7.21
N TRP A 178 11.33 -14.48 7.23
CA TRP A 178 12.63 -15.13 7.18
C TRP A 178 12.92 -15.95 8.44
N ALA A 179 12.43 -15.50 9.61
CA ALA A 179 12.51 -16.28 10.83
C ALA A 179 11.79 -17.65 10.72
N GLN A 180 10.82 -17.77 9.81
CA GLN A 180 10.11 -19.00 9.47
C GLN A 180 10.64 -19.67 8.20
N GLN A 181 11.78 -19.22 7.66
CA GLN A 181 12.36 -19.70 6.39
C GLN A 181 11.41 -19.54 5.19
N ARG A 182 10.51 -18.57 5.25
CA ARG A 182 9.59 -18.23 4.17
C ARG A 182 10.09 -17.05 3.36
N GLN A 183 9.85 -17.09 2.04
CA GLN A 183 10.11 -16.00 1.12
C GLN A 183 8.86 -15.14 0.98
N LEU A 184 9.04 -13.82 0.75
CA LEU A 184 7.96 -12.90 0.42
C LEU A 184 7.47 -13.14 -1.01
N ASP A 185 6.16 -13.30 -1.21
CA ASP A 185 5.63 -13.53 -2.55
C ASP A 185 5.58 -12.24 -3.36
N ILE A 186 5.09 -11.13 -2.78
CA ILE A 186 5.05 -9.85 -3.49
C ILE A 186 5.37 -8.66 -2.59
N ALA A 187 6.20 -7.76 -3.13
CA ALA A 187 6.47 -6.43 -2.56
C ALA A 187 5.69 -5.35 -3.34
N LEU A 188 4.78 -4.67 -2.65
CA LEU A 188 4.06 -3.50 -3.15
C LEU A 188 4.85 -2.28 -2.70
N LEU A 189 5.53 -1.61 -3.64
CA LEU A 189 6.51 -0.55 -3.35
C LEU A 189 6.13 0.77 -4.02
N PRO A 190 6.15 1.89 -3.28
CA PRO A 190 5.89 3.20 -3.86
C PRO A 190 7.06 3.66 -4.72
N ILE A 191 6.77 4.28 -5.86
CA ILE A 191 7.77 4.90 -6.74
C ILE A 191 7.42 6.37 -7.01
N GLY A 192 7.03 7.08 -5.96
CA GLY A 192 6.54 8.45 -6.07
C GLY A 192 7.59 9.45 -6.55
N TYR A 193 7.12 10.67 -6.72
CA TYR A 193 7.98 11.80 -7.08
C TYR A 193 8.98 12.11 -5.97
N ALA A 194 10.27 11.92 -6.26
CA ALA A 194 11.36 12.20 -5.33
C ALA A 194 12.49 12.99 -6.05
N PRO A 195 12.30 14.30 -6.30
CA PRO A 195 13.21 15.08 -7.11
C PRO A 195 14.58 15.24 -6.46
N ALA A 196 15.65 15.10 -7.26
CA ALA A 196 17.03 15.23 -6.79
C ALA A 196 17.34 16.61 -6.19
N TRP A 197 16.68 17.68 -6.68
CA TRP A 197 16.86 19.05 -6.19
C TRP A 197 16.24 19.30 -4.81
N LYS A 198 15.42 18.35 -4.30
CA LYS A 198 14.78 18.44 -2.98
C LYS A 198 15.16 17.21 -2.11
N PRO A 199 16.41 17.11 -1.67
CA PRO A 199 16.94 15.91 -1.02
C PRO A 199 16.20 15.55 0.27
N GLY A 200 15.57 16.51 0.94
CA GLY A 200 14.71 16.25 2.11
C GLY A 200 13.47 15.42 1.78
N PHE A 201 13.00 15.43 0.54
CA PHE A 201 11.84 14.66 0.09
C PHE A 201 12.19 13.17 -0.04
N ARG A 202 13.40 12.84 -0.52
CA ARG A 202 13.91 11.45 -0.62
C ARG A 202 14.10 10.76 0.72
N ARG A 203 14.16 11.51 1.83
CA ARG A 203 14.28 10.93 3.17
C ARG A 203 13.03 10.19 3.66
N GLY A 204 11.96 10.20 2.90
CA GLY A 204 10.70 9.53 3.22
C GLY A 204 9.99 8.93 2.00
N HIS A 205 10.64 8.89 0.82
CA HIS A 205 10.05 8.37 -0.41
C HIS A 205 11.10 7.58 -1.20
N LEU A 206 10.68 6.49 -1.84
CA LEU A 206 11.50 5.71 -2.75
C LEU A 206 11.47 6.34 -4.16
N THR A 207 12.61 6.32 -4.84
CA THR A 207 12.67 6.39 -6.30
C THR A 207 12.44 5.01 -6.91
N GLY A 208 12.32 4.91 -8.24
CA GLY A 208 12.28 3.61 -8.91
C GLY A 208 13.51 2.74 -8.61
N ASP A 209 14.70 3.33 -8.59
CA ASP A 209 15.96 2.62 -8.27
C ASP A 209 16.03 2.20 -6.80
N ASP A 210 15.55 3.05 -5.87
CA ASP A 210 15.46 2.69 -4.45
C ASP A 210 14.46 1.54 -4.25
N ALA A 211 13.34 1.52 -5.00
CA ALA A 211 12.35 0.45 -4.96
C ALA A 211 12.92 -0.87 -5.50
N LEU A 212 13.71 -0.85 -6.58
CA LEU A 212 14.41 -2.04 -7.09
C LEU A 212 15.44 -2.55 -6.08
N ALA A 213 16.19 -1.66 -5.43
CA ALA A 213 17.14 -2.04 -4.38
C ALA A 213 16.42 -2.66 -3.16
N LEU A 214 15.29 -2.08 -2.75
CA LEU A 214 14.48 -2.63 -1.67
C LEU A 214 13.86 -3.97 -2.05
N PHE A 215 13.35 -4.12 -3.27
CA PHE A 215 12.83 -5.38 -3.80
C PHE A 215 13.85 -6.53 -3.66
N LYS A 216 15.10 -6.29 -4.07
CA LYS A 216 16.19 -7.24 -3.90
C LYS A 216 16.49 -7.53 -2.42
N THR A 217 16.52 -6.49 -1.58
CA THR A 217 16.76 -6.64 -0.14
C THR A 217 15.68 -7.47 0.53
N LEU A 218 14.39 -7.28 0.15
CA LEU A 218 13.25 -8.05 0.66
C LEU A 218 13.25 -9.51 0.19
N ARG A 219 14.06 -9.85 -0.81
CA ARG A 219 14.08 -11.17 -1.46
C ARG A 219 12.68 -11.59 -1.93
N ALA A 220 11.88 -10.63 -2.36
CA ALA A 220 10.54 -10.89 -2.84
C ALA A 220 10.57 -11.59 -4.21
N ARG A 221 9.58 -12.43 -4.50
CA ARG A 221 9.45 -13.11 -5.80
C ARG A 221 8.93 -12.18 -6.88
N ALA A 222 8.04 -11.26 -6.50
CA ALA A 222 7.46 -10.28 -7.39
C ALA A 222 7.43 -8.90 -6.76
N MET A 223 7.41 -7.85 -7.60
CA MET A 223 7.25 -6.47 -7.22
C MET A 223 6.11 -5.84 -8.03
N LEU A 224 5.24 -5.08 -7.37
CA LEU A 224 4.28 -4.20 -8.01
C LEU A 224 4.58 -2.76 -7.58
N PRO A 225 5.02 -1.88 -8.50
CA PRO A 225 5.23 -0.47 -8.22
C PRO A 225 3.89 0.29 -8.20
N TYR A 226 3.66 1.09 -7.18
CA TYR A 226 2.49 1.96 -7.07
C TYR A 226 2.89 3.41 -6.74
N HIS A 227 1.93 4.29 -6.45
CA HIS A 227 2.12 5.71 -6.10
C HIS A 227 2.54 6.60 -7.29
N TRP A 228 2.19 6.22 -8.51
CA TRP A 228 2.48 6.93 -9.74
C TRP A 228 1.21 7.11 -10.59
N GLY A 229 1.26 7.94 -11.62
CA GLY A 229 0.21 8.07 -12.65
C GLY A 229 -1.09 8.74 -12.19
N THR A 230 -1.25 9.05 -10.91
CA THR A 230 -2.55 9.47 -10.35
C THR A 230 -2.68 10.99 -10.18
N PHE A 231 -1.71 11.64 -9.56
CA PHE A 231 -1.74 13.08 -9.30
C PHE A 231 -0.61 13.78 -10.05
N ARG A 232 -0.95 14.90 -10.70
CA ARG A 232 0.04 15.71 -11.38
C ARG A 232 0.83 16.55 -10.38
N HIS A 233 2.14 16.41 -10.39
CA HIS A 233 3.02 17.30 -9.64
C HIS A 233 3.18 18.64 -10.35
N VAL A 234 3.45 19.73 -9.60
CA VAL A 234 3.65 21.06 -10.17
C VAL A 234 4.86 21.10 -11.14
N THR A 235 5.87 20.27 -10.86
CA THR A 235 7.17 20.29 -11.55
C THR A 235 7.52 19.00 -12.29
N ALA A 236 6.62 18.00 -12.32
CA ALA A 236 6.87 16.74 -13.00
C ALA A 236 5.58 16.15 -13.57
N SER A 237 5.70 15.33 -14.61
CA SER A 237 4.61 14.49 -15.09
C SER A 237 4.19 13.50 -14.02
N ALA A 238 2.91 13.14 -14.00
CA ALA A 238 2.42 12.06 -13.13
C ALA A 238 3.08 10.70 -13.46
N HIS A 239 3.58 10.53 -14.68
CA HIS A 239 4.22 9.29 -15.17
C HIS A 239 5.77 9.33 -15.07
N ASP A 240 6.40 10.45 -14.68
CA ASP A 240 7.86 10.57 -14.63
C ASP A 240 8.54 9.43 -13.84
N ALA A 241 7.97 9.03 -12.70
CA ALA A 241 8.52 7.97 -11.87
C ALA A 241 8.46 6.59 -12.55
N ILE A 242 7.33 6.27 -13.19
CA ILE A 242 7.16 4.96 -13.85
C ILE A 242 7.95 4.89 -15.17
N ASP A 243 8.06 5.99 -15.90
CA ASP A 243 8.84 6.04 -17.14
C ASP A 243 10.33 5.80 -16.85
N ARG A 244 10.84 6.40 -15.75
CA ARG A 244 12.22 6.15 -15.28
C ARG A 244 12.40 4.69 -14.83
N LEU A 245 11.46 4.13 -14.07
CA LEU A 245 11.53 2.73 -13.68
C LEU A 245 11.54 1.81 -14.90
N ARG A 246 10.64 2.03 -15.87
CA ARG A 246 10.61 1.26 -17.13
C ARG A 246 11.94 1.34 -17.87
N ALA A 247 12.55 2.51 -17.94
CA ALA A 247 13.86 2.68 -18.55
C ALA A 247 14.97 1.91 -17.80
N SER A 248 14.97 1.95 -16.47
CA SER A 248 15.91 1.18 -15.64
C SER A 248 15.73 -0.34 -15.80
N LEU A 249 14.50 -0.81 -16.03
CA LEU A 249 14.19 -2.23 -16.18
C LEU A 249 14.64 -2.84 -17.52
N VAL A 250 14.94 -2.05 -18.55
CA VAL A 250 15.26 -2.58 -19.90
C VAL A 250 16.41 -3.60 -19.85
N LEU A 251 17.42 -3.36 -19.04
CA LEU A 251 18.61 -4.22 -18.88
C LEU A 251 18.75 -4.79 -17.47
N HIS A 252 17.72 -4.68 -16.64
CA HIS A 252 17.78 -5.09 -15.24
C HIS A 252 17.37 -6.57 -15.09
N ASP A 253 18.09 -7.33 -14.30
CA ASP A 253 17.85 -8.75 -14.00
C ASP A 253 16.48 -9.03 -13.36
N ALA A 254 15.91 -8.04 -12.64
CA ALA A 254 14.59 -8.15 -12.03
C ALA A 254 13.41 -7.89 -12.99
N ARG A 255 13.65 -7.63 -14.28
CA ARG A 255 12.63 -7.20 -15.24
C ARG A 255 11.39 -8.08 -15.26
N GLU A 256 11.57 -9.39 -15.27
CA GLU A 256 10.49 -10.37 -15.36
C GLU A 256 9.68 -10.52 -14.06
N HIS A 257 10.23 -10.01 -12.94
CA HIS A 257 9.62 -10.07 -11.63
C HIS A 257 8.93 -8.74 -11.23
N VAL A 258 9.06 -7.69 -12.05
CA VAL A 258 8.44 -6.38 -11.79
C VAL A 258 7.20 -6.22 -12.68
N HIS A 259 6.04 -6.23 -12.06
CA HIS A 259 4.74 -6.16 -12.72
C HIS A 259 4.19 -4.73 -12.68
N VAL A 260 4.32 -4.02 -13.79
CA VAL A 260 3.74 -2.67 -13.95
C VAL A 260 2.35 -2.81 -14.53
N ILE A 261 1.34 -2.45 -13.75
CA ILE A 261 -0.07 -2.46 -14.14
C ILE A 261 -0.66 -1.05 -14.03
N GLU A 262 -1.61 -0.73 -14.89
CA GLU A 262 -2.31 0.55 -14.93
C GLU A 262 -3.51 0.55 -13.95
N PRO A 263 -4.00 1.75 -13.53
CA PRO A 263 -5.22 1.82 -12.72
C PRO A 263 -6.39 1.08 -13.38
N GLY A 264 -7.01 0.16 -12.65
CA GLY A 264 -8.09 -0.73 -13.11
C GLY A 264 -7.63 -2.13 -13.47
N GLU A 265 -6.35 -2.33 -13.72
CA GLU A 265 -5.80 -3.66 -13.96
C GLU A 265 -5.55 -4.43 -12.65
N SER A 266 -5.50 -5.75 -12.79
CA SER A 266 -5.24 -6.67 -11.68
C SER A 266 -4.09 -7.59 -11.99
N LEU A 267 -3.23 -7.81 -11.00
CA LEU A 267 -2.21 -8.85 -11.00
C LEU A 267 -2.70 -10.02 -10.13
N THR A 268 -2.58 -11.23 -10.65
CA THR A 268 -2.87 -12.46 -9.89
C THR A 268 -1.61 -13.33 -9.85
N LEU A 269 -1.14 -13.64 -8.63
CA LEU A 269 0.00 -14.53 -8.43
C LEU A 269 -0.49 -15.89 -7.94
N GLY A 270 -0.50 -16.86 -8.84
CA GLY A 270 -0.86 -18.26 -8.53
C GLY A 270 0.24 -19.00 -7.77
N PRO A 271 -0.05 -20.22 -7.27
CA PRO A 271 0.93 -21.07 -6.58
C PRO A 271 2.15 -21.41 -7.44
N GLU A 272 1.99 -21.47 -8.76
CA GLU A 272 3.08 -21.77 -9.70
C GLU A 272 4.07 -20.62 -9.86
N ALA A 273 3.61 -19.38 -9.76
CA ALA A 273 4.48 -18.20 -9.75
C ALA A 273 5.29 -18.06 -8.43
N ARG A 274 5.05 -18.97 -7.47
CA ARG A 274 5.68 -18.99 -6.15
C ARG A 274 6.82 -20.03 -6.05
N ARG A 275 7.10 -20.79 -7.13
CA ARG A 275 8.17 -21.80 -7.18
C ARG A 275 9.48 -21.23 -7.84
#